data_116975c5b87583e6a4807f0ea9b9fdab
#
_entry.id   116975c5b87583e6a4807f0ea9b9fdab
#
_cell.length_a   1.000
_cell.length_b   1.000
_cell.length_c   1.000
_cell.angle_alpha   90.00
_cell.angle_beta   90.00
_cell.angle_gamma   90.00
#
_symmetry.space_group_name_H-M   'P 1'
#
loop_
_entity.id
_entity.type
_entity.pdbx_description
1 polymer ?
#
loop_
_entity_poly.entity_id
_entity_poly.type
_entity_poly.pdbx_seq_one_letter_code
_entity_poly.pdbx_strand_id
1 'polypeptide(L)'
;FDVNKGEVVGLLGPNGAGKTTTFYMVVGLVKPNKGQVLLDGKDISTWPMNLRSKAGIGYLPQEASIFRKLTVDDNIKLVLEMNDKLTVNEKKRKLEELLDEFGVTRLRSESAISLSGGERRRVELARALAASPDFILLDEPFTGIDPIAIGEIKDNIRKLSEDKGLGVLITDHNPKATLSITDRAYVIFDGKIKIQGKSADVAVDPVAKEFYLGKDFQL
;
A
#
# COMPACT_ATOMS: atom_id res chain seq x y z
N PHE A 1 -10.29 9.01 -10.40
CA PHE A 1 -8.85 8.71 -10.45
C PHE A 1 -8.62 7.26 -10.84
N ASP A 2 -7.43 6.93 -11.27
CA ASP A 2 -7.02 5.62 -11.74
C ASP A 2 -5.61 5.28 -11.25
N VAL A 3 -5.27 4.00 -11.28
CA VAL A 3 -3.94 3.45 -11.00
C VAL A 3 -3.65 2.38 -12.04
N ASN A 4 -2.49 2.47 -12.71
CA ASN A 4 -2.07 1.47 -13.68
C ASN A 4 -1.07 0.48 -13.05
N LYS A 5 -0.94 -0.70 -13.67
CA LYS A 5 0.12 -1.64 -13.29
C LYS A 5 1.50 -1.03 -13.56
N GLY A 6 2.43 -1.24 -12.65
CA GLY A 6 3.80 -0.72 -12.79
C GLY A 6 3.95 0.77 -12.46
N GLU A 7 2.98 1.39 -11.77
CA GLU A 7 3.12 2.75 -11.27
C GLU A 7 2.82 2.87 -9.78
N VAL A 8 3.42 3.87 -9.16
CA VAL A 8 3.12 4.27 -7.78
C VAL A 8 2.36 5.60 -7.81
N VAL A 9 1.11 5.59 -7.33
CA VAL A 9 0.21 6.75 -7.33
C VAL A 9 -0.02 7.22 -5.90
N GLY A 10 0.16 8.52 -5.65
CA GLY A 10 -0.13 9.14 -4.36
C GLY A 10 -1.57 9.69 -4.29
N LEU A 11 -2.28 9.40 -3.19
CA LEU A 11 -3.52 10.09 -2.85
C LEU A 11 -3.26 10.96 -1.63
N LEU A 12 -3.06 12.24 -1.85
CA LEU A 12 -2.61 13.23 -0.85
C LEU A 12 -3.77 14.13 -0.43
N GLY A 13 -3.65 14.74 0.73
CA GLY A 13 -4.62 15.70 1.24
C GLY A 13 -4.63 15.79 2.76
N PRO A 14 -5.24 16.81 3.34
CA PRO A 14 -5.31 17.00 4.80
C PRO A 14 -6.12 15.89 5.48
N ASN A 15 -6.06 15.87 6.82
CA ASN A 15 -6.89 14.98 7.61
C ASN A 15 -8.38 15.30 7.36
N GLY A 16 -9.21 14.26 7.26
CA GLY A 16 -10.64 14.42 6.94
C GLY A 16 -10.97 14.68 5.47
N ALA A 17 -9.98 14.79 4.57
CA ALA A 17 -10.22 15.03 3.14
C ALA A 17 -10.94 13.89 2.40
N GLY A 18 -11.00 12.68 3.00
CA GLY A 18 -11.67 11.52 2.41
C GLY A 18 -10.72 10.44 1.88
N LYS A 19 -9.41 10.48 2.15
CA LYS A 19 -8.40 9.50 1.69
C LYS A 19 -8.77 8.08 2.12
N THR A 20 -8.88 7.82 3.42
CA THR A 20 -9.21 6.49 3.98
C THR A 20 -10.59 6.01 3.52
N THR A 21 -11.58 6.92 3.42
CA THR A 21 -12.91 6.57 2.87
C THR A 21 -12.80 6.10 1.43
N THR A 22 -11.96 6.76 0.62
CA THR A 22 -11.67 6.35 -0.76
C THR A 22 -11.04 4.96 -0.80
N PHE A 23 -10.04 4.70 0.04
CA PHE A 23 -9.44 3.38 0.18
C PHE A 23 -10.49 2.32 0.56
N TYR A 24 -11.34 2.60 1.54
CA TYR A 24 -12.41 1.69 1.96
C TYR A 24 -13.41 1.40 0.84
N MET A 25 -13.71 2.37 -0.01
CA MET A 25 -14.55 2.13 -1.20
C MET A 25 -13.84 1.22 -2.22
N VAL A 26 -12.54 1.42 -2.45
CA VAL A 26 -11.76 0.60 -3.39
C VAL A 26 -11.59 -0.84 -2.89
N VAL A 27 -11.32 -1.04 -1.59
CA VAL A 27 -11.16 -2.40 -1.03
C VAL A 27 -12.49 -3.11 -0.71
N GLY A 28 -13.62 -2.39 -0.73
CA GLY A 28 -14.95 -2.97 -0.53
C GLY A 28 -15.41 -3.03 0.93
N LEU A 29 -14.79 -2.25 1.82
CA LEU A 29 -15.25 -2.05 3.20
C LEU A 29 -16.44 -1.08 3.28
N VAL A 30 -16.49 -0.12 2.36
CA VAL A 30 -17.60 0.85 2.24
C VAL A 30 -18.11 0.81 0.80
N LYS A 31 -19.45 0.80 0.64
CA LYS A 31 -20.06 0.86 -0.68
C LYS A 31 -20.19 2.33 -1.12
N PRO A 32 -19.74 2.68 -2.35
CA PRO A 32 -19.94 4.03 -2.87
C PRO A 32 -21.45 4.32 -3.10
N ASN A 33 -21.88 5.51 -2.72
CA ASN A 33 -23.26 5.94 -2.95
C ASN A 33 -23.53 6.27 -4.43
N LYS A 34 -22.48 6.73 -5.15
CA LYS A 34 -22.50 7.05 -6.58
C LYS A 34 -21.16 6.74 -7.19
N GLY A 35 -21.15 6.54 -8.51
CA GLY A 35 -19.94 6.18 -9.24
C GLY A 35 -19.66 4.68 -9.20
N GLN A 36 -18.48 4.30 -9.69
CA GLN A 36 -18.09 2.90 -9.88
C GLN A 36 -16.64 2.71 -9.44
N VAL A 37 -16.34 1.50 -8.98
CA VAL A 37 -14.98 0.98 -8.82
C VAL A 37 -14.74 -0.04 -9.91
N LEU A 38 -13.81 0.25 -10.80
CA LEU A 38 -13.47 -0.60 -11.95
C LEU A 38 -12.12 -1.29 -11.72
N LEU A 39 -12.03 -2.58 -11.99
CA LEU A 39 -10.79 -3.35 -12.03
C LEU A 39 -10.64 -3.91 -13.44
N ASP A 40 -9.65 -3.46 -14.20
CA ASP A 40 -9.42 -3.83 -15.60
C ASP A 40 -10.71 -3.70 -16.45
N GLY A 41 -11.46 -2.59 -16.27
CA GLY A 41 -12.71 -2.30 -16.95
C GLY A 41 -13.95 -3.02 -16.41
N LYS A 42 -13.79 -3.94 -15.46
CA LYS A 42 -14.89 -4.67 -14.83
C LYS A 42 -15.41 -3.94 -13.60
N ASP A 43 -16.71 -3.69 -13.52
CA ASP A 43 -17.34 -3.09 -12.34
C ASP A 43 -17.34 -4.07 -11.15
N ILE A 44 -16.63 -3.68 -10.08
CA ILE A 44 -16.52 -4.42 -8.84
C ILE A 44 -17.18 -3.67 -7.65
N SER A 45 -17.95 -2.62 -7.91
CA SER A 45 -18.50 -1.73 -6.87
C SER A 45 -19.32 -2.47 -5.81
N THR A 46 -19.99 -3.56 -6.19
CA THR A 46 -20.81 -4.36 -5.29
C THR A 46 -20.08 -5.58 -4.70
N TRP A 47 -18.83 -5.82 -5.11
CA TRP A 47 -18.09 -6.97 -4.62
C TRP A 47 -17.62 -6.75 -3.18
N PRO A 48 -17.76 -7.78 -2.32
CA PRO A 48 -17.18 -7.74 -0.99
C PRO A 48 -15.65 -7.84 -1.05
N MET A 49 -14.99 -7.43 0.02
CA MET A 49 -13.53 -7.36 0.13
C MET A 49 -12.82 -8.67 -0.25
N ASN A 50 -13.35 -9.81 0.18
CA ASN A 50 -12.76 -11.12 -0.12
C ASN A 50 -12.75 -11.47 -1.61
N LEU A 51 -13.75 -11.05 -2.39
CA LEU A 51 -13.76 -11.23 -3.84
C LEU A 51 -12.79 -10.28 -4.54
N ARG A 52 -12.68 -9.02 -4.06
CA ARG A 52 -11.70 -8.06 -4.58
C ARG A 52 -10.26 -8.50 -4.30
N SER A 53 -10.00 -9.06 -3.11
CA SER A 53 -8.69 -9.64 -2.78
C SER A 53 -8.34 -10.81 -3.71
N LYS A 54 -9.27 -11.73 -3.95
CA LYS A 54 -9.09 -12.84 -4.91
C LYS A 54 -8.92 -12.37 -6.37
N ALA A 55 -9.43 -11.20 -6.69
CA ALA A 55 -9.26 -10.56 -7.99
C ALA A 55 -7.97 -9.75 -8.13
N GLY A 56 -7.12 -9.72 -7.11
CA GLY A 56 -5.80 -9.10 -7.17
C GLY A 56 -5.68 -7.75 -6.50
N ILE A 57 -6.60 -7.35 -5.60
CA ILE A 57 -6.48 -6.11 -4.82
C ILE A 57 -5.97 -6.43 -3.41
N GLY A 58 -4.73 -6.02 -3.12
CA GLY A 58 -4.12 -6.06 -1.80
C GLY A 58 -4.42 -4.79 -1.00
N TYR A 59 -4.42 -4.91 0.33
CA TYR A 59 -4.60 -3.77 1.22
C TYR A 59 -3.73 -3.88 2.47
N LEU A 60 -2.99 -2.82 2.75
CA LEU A 60 -2.23 -2.64 3.97
C LEU A 60 -2.83 -1.48 4.76
N PRO A 61 -3.54 -1.75 5.87
CA PRO A 61 -4.19 -0.71 6.67
C PRO A 61 -3.16 0.13 7.44
N GLN A 62 -3.61 1.30 7.90
CA GLN A 62 -2.83 2.19 8.77
C GLN A 62 -2.50 1.50 10.11
N GLU A 63 -3.52 0.86 10.71
CA GLU A 63 -3.32 0.13 11.96
C GLU A 63 -2.54 -1.16 11.73
N ALA A 64 -1.73 -1.53 12.74
CA ALA A 64 -0.95 -2.76 12.70
C ALA A 64 -1.87 -3.98 12.55
N SER A 65 -1.72 -4.68 11.42
CA SER A 65 -2.53 -5.84 11.06
C SER A 65 -1.87 -7.18 11.35
N ILE A 66 -0.63 -7.16 11.85
CA ILE A 66 0.16 -8.37 12.12
C ILE A 66 -0.47 -9.27 13.20
N PHE A 67 -0.40 -10.57 13.01
CA PHE A 67 -0.79 -11.54 14.02
C PHE A 67 0.31 -11.65 15.08
N ARG A 68 0.18 -10.87 16.15
CA ARG A 68 1.23 -10.63 17.16
C ARG A 68 1.77 -11.90 17.83
N LYS A 69 0.94 -12.94 17.99
CA LYS A 69 1.31 -14.22 18.63
C LYS A 69 1.93 -15.24 17.67
N LEU A 70 1.89 -14.99 16.38
CA LEU A 70 2.51 -15.82 15.37
C LEU A 70 3.95 -15.39 15.13
N THR A 71 4.77 -16.31 14.62
CA THR A 71 6.11 -16.00 14.14
C THR A 71 6.03 -15.19 12.84
N VAL A 72 7.14 -14.61 12.40
CA VAL A 72 7.24 -13.96 11.08
C VAL A 72 6.90 -14.95 9.97
N ASP A 73 7.47 -16.15 10.02
CA ASP A 73 7.16 -17.25 9.08
C ASP A 73 5.66 -17.52 9.02
N ASP A 74 5.03 -17.71 10.18
CA ASP A 74 3.62 -18.10 10.24
C ASP A 74 2.68 -16.98 9.78
N ASN A 75 3.07 -15.72 10.00
CA ASN A 75 2.32 -14.57 9.46
C ASN A 75 2.23 -14.60 7.94
N ILE A 76 3.30 -14.96 7.25
CA ILE A 76 3.35 -15.03 5.79
C ILE A 76 2.73 -16.34 5.29
N LYS A 77 3.07 -17.47 5.92
CA LYS A 77 2.54 -18.81 5.57
C LYS A 77 1.02 -18.83 5.60
N LEU A 78 0.40 -18.22 6.60
CA LEU A 78 -1.06 -18.18 6.72
C LEU A 78 -1.74 -17.73 5.41
N VAL A 79 -1.21 -16.71 4.76
CA VAL A 79 -1.76 -16.20 3.50
C VAL A 79 -1.40 -17.12 2.32
N LEU A 80 -0.17 -17.66 2.30
CA LEU A 80 0.23 -18.61 1.27
C LEU A 80 -0.62 -19.89 1.30
N GLU A 81 -0.99 -20.37 2.50
CA GLU A 81 -1.85 -21.56 2.64
C GLU A 81 -3.27 -21.34 2.10
N MET A 82 -3.77 -20.12 2.13
CA MET A 82 -5.08 -19.76 1.55
C MET A 82 -5.08 -19.74 0.01
N ASN A 83 -3.91 -19.84 -0.63
CA ASN A 83 -3.80 -19.88 -2.10
C ASN A 83 -3.81 -21.32 -2.60
N ASP A 84 -4.98 -21.78 -3.02
CA ASP A 84 -5.20 -23.16 -3.54
C ASP A 84 -4.55 -23.39 -4.91
N LYS A 85 -4.06 -22.34 -5.59
CA LYS A 85 -3.42 -22.45 -6.91
C LYS A 85 -1.94 -22.82 -6.81
N LEU A 86 -1.33 -22.65 -5.63
CA LEU A 86 0.08 -22.93 -5.41
C LEU A 86 0.27 -24.34 -4.82
N THR A 87 1.22 -25.07 -5.38
CA THR A 87 1.72 -26.33 -4.79
C THR A 87 2.49 -26.04 -3.49
N VAL A 88 2.69 -27.08 -2.68
CA VAL A 88 3.46 -26.99 -1.42
C VAL A 88 4.87 -26.46 -1.68
N ASN A 89 5.52 -26.87 -2.76
CA ASN A 89 6.88 -26.44 -3.10
C ASN A 89 6.89 -24.96 -3.55
N GLU A 90 5.89 -24.52 -4.30
CA GLU A 90 5.78 -23.12 -4.71
C GLU A 90 5.49 -22.20 -3.52
N LYS A 91 4.65 -22.63 -2.56
CA LYS A 91 4.42 -21.90 -1.31
C LYS A 91 5.71 -21.74 -0.50
N LYS A 92 6.50 -22.81 -0.36
CA LYS A 92 7.80 -22.77 0.32
C LYS A 92 8.77 -21.81 -0.37
N ARG A 93 8.92 -21.91 -1.70
CA ARG A 93 9.78 -21.01 -2.46
C ARG A 93 9.37 -19.56 -2.29
N LYS A 94 8.08 -19.28 -2.43
CA LYS A 94 7.55 -17.92 -2.28
C LYS A 94 7.73 -17.36 -0.87
N LEU A 95 7.65 -18.20 0.16
CA LEU A 95 7.97 -17.79 1.52
C LEU A 95 9.42 -17.32 1.64
N GLU A 96 10.39 -18.11 1.14
CA GLU A 96 11.81 -17.74 1.18
C GLU A 96 12.07 -16.45 0.37
N GLU A 97 11.48 -16.33 -0.82
CA GLU A 97 11.56 -15.11 -1.65
C GLU A 97 11.06 -13.87 -0.90
N LEU A 98 9.91 -13.95 -0.23
CA LEU A 98 9.34 -12.83 0.53
C LEU A 98 10.16 -12.48 1.78
N LEU A 99 10.68 -13.48 2.49
CA LEU A 99 11.53 -13.25 3.65
C LEU A 99 12.82 -12.52 3.28
N ASP A 100 13.43 -12.92 2.17
CA ASP A 100 14.68 -12.33 1.66
C ASP A 100 14.42 -10.91 1.12
N GLU A 101 13.42 -10.76 0.26
CA GLU A 101 13.05 -9.49 -0.37
C GLU A 101 12.79 -8.36 0.63
N PHE A 102 12.13 -8.69 1.75
CA PHE A 102 11.83 -7.75 2.83
C PHE A 102 12.88 -7.70 3.93
N GLY A 103 14.01 -8.43 3.79
CA GLY A 103 15.12 -8.44 4.73
C GLY A 103 14.72 -8.92 6.12
N VAL A 104 13.78 -9.87 6.21
CA VAL A 104 13.26 -10.38 7.49
C VAL A 104 13.61 -11.86 7.74
N THR A 105 14.44 -12.47 6.90
CA THR A 105 14.86 -13.87 6.99
C THR A 105 15.43 -14.22 8.37
N ARG A 106 16.28 -13.35 8.94
CA ARG A 106 16.88 -13.56 10.28
C ARG A 106 15.84 -13.55 11.41
N LEU A 107 14.67 -12.96 11.17
CA LEU A 107 13.59 -12.80 12.16
C LEU A 107 12.51 -13.88 12.03
N ARG A 108 12.69 -14.82 11.10
CA ARG A 108 11.63 -15.78 10.70
C ARG A 108 10.97 -16.54 11.85
N SER A 109 11.75 -16.90 12.88
CA SER A 109 11.28 -17.63 14.06
C SER A 109 10.87 -16.73 15.22
N GLU A 110 11.09 -15.40 15.08
CA GLU A 110 10.72 -14.44 16.12
C GLU A 110 9.21 -14.25 16.17
N SER A 111 8.68 -14.09 17.39
CA SER A 111 7.28 -13.71 17.56
C SER A 111 7.06 -12.28 17.08
N ALA A 112 6.00 -12.04 16.32
CA ALA A 112 5.72 -10.73 15.75
C ALA A 112 5.49 -9.61 16.79
N ILE A 113 5.28 -9.96 18.05
CA ILE A 113 5.15 -8.98 19.14
C ILE A 113 6.49 -8.32 19.49
N SER A 114 7.63 -8.99 19.24
CA SER A 114 8.98 -8.49 19.57
C SER A 114 9.55 -7.56 18.49
N LEU A 115 8.92 -7.47 17.32
CA LEU A 115 9.40 -6.70 16.20
C LEU A 115 9.33 -5.18 16.43
N SER A 116 10.35 -4.47 16.01
CA SER A 116 10.32 -3.02 15.86
C SER A 116 9.24 -2.56 14.87
N GLY A 117 8.91 -1.27 14.87
CA GLY A 117 7.91 -0.72 13.95
C GLY A 117 8.24 -0.99 12.49
N GLY A 118 9.49 -0.76 12.09
CA GLY A 118 9.96 -0.99 10.71
C GLY A 118 9.98 -2.46 10.32
N GLU A 119 10.50 -3.35 11.19
CA GLU A 119 10.47 -4.79 10.95
C GLU A 119 9.04 -5.32 10.81
N ARG A 120 8.15 -4.90 11.68
CA ARG A 120 6.72 -5.24 11.62
C ARG A 120 6.10 -4.81 10.30
N ARG A 121 6.35 -3.58 9.84
CA ARG A 121 5.80 -3.08 8.58
C ARG A 121 6.30 -3.86 7.38
N ARG A 122 7.58 -4.25 7.36
CA ARG A 122 8.13 -5.12 6.32
C ARG A 122 7.46 -6.51 6.30
N VAL A 123 7.20 -7.11 7.46
CA VAL A 123 6.47 -8.39 7.55
C VAL A 123 5.02 -8.23 7.08
N GLU A 124 4.35 -7.14 7.42
CA GLU A 124 2.98 -6.86 6.95
C GLU A 124 2.92 -6.68 5.42
N LEU A 125 3.90 -6.01 4.83
CA LEU A 125 4.05 -5.90 3.38
C LEU A 125 4.30 -7.26 2.74
N ALA A 126 5.26 -8.04 3.24
CA ALA A 126 5.54 -9.40 2.76
C ALA A 126 4.29 -10.27 2.80
N ARG A 127 3.53 -10.20 3.90
CA ARG A 127 2.25 -10.91 4.05
C ARG A 127 1.20 -10.46 3.05
N ALA A 128 1.05 -9.16 2.80
CA ALA A 128 0.10 -8.65 1.82
C ALA A 128 0.44 -9.13 0.40
N LEU A 129 1.72 -9.25 0.08
CA LEU A 129 2.20 -9.75 -1.21
C LEU A 129 2.15 -11.28 -1.35
N ALA A 130 2.04 -12.00 -0.26
CA ALA A 130 1.86 -13.46 -0.30
C ALA A 130 0.60 -13.87 -1.11
N ALA A 131 -0.43 -13.02 -1.13
CA ALA A 131 -1.62 -13.21 -1.94
C ALA A 131 -1.40 -12.99 -3.46
N SER A 132 -0.21 -12.51 -3.90
CA SER A 132 0.11 -12.15 -5.30
C SER A 132 -0.87 -11.13 -5.89
N PRO A 133 -1.05 -9.96 -5.28
CA PRO A 133 -1.95 -8.96 -5.83
C PRO A 133 -1.40 -8.34 -7.11
N ASP A 134 -2.28 -7.82 -7.98
CA ASP A 134 -1.94 -6.97 -9.12
C ASP A 134 -1.87 -5.49 -8.72
N PHE A 135 -2.64 -5.12 -7.71
CA PHE A 135 -2.68 -3.77 -7.13
C PHE A 135 -2.62 -3.85 -5.62
N ILE A 136 -1.92 -2.92 -4.99
CA ILE A 136 -1.88 -2.79 -3.53
C ILE A 136 -2.19 -1.36 -3.07
N LEU A 137 -3.05 -1.25 -2.07
CA LEU A 137 -3.36 0.00 -1.40
C LEU A 137 -2.61 0.06 -0.07
N LEU A 138 -1.81 1.10 0.12
CA LEU A 138 -0.98 1.33 1.31
C LEU A 138 -1.51 2.55 2.07
N ASP A 139 -2.21 2.31 3.17
CA ASP A 139 -2.79 3.37 4.00
C ASP A 139 -1.77 3.76 5.08
N GLU A 140 -1.19 4.95 4.94
CA GLU A 140 -0.18 5.53 5.83
C GLU A 140 0.98 4.56 6.20
N PRO A 141 1.71 4.01 5.23
CA PRO A 141 2.72 3.00 5.49
C PRO A 141 3.94 3.50 6.28
N PHE A 142 4.15 4.81 6.39
CA PHE A 142 5.31 5.41 7.07
C PHE A 142 4.99 5.87 8.49
N THR A 143 3.73 5.81 8.91
CA THR A 143 3.29 6.30 10.23
C THR A 143 3.90 5.48 11.37
N GLY A 144 4.53 6.17 12.32
CA GLY A 144 5.13 5.55 13.51
C GLY A 144 6.40 4.75 13.25
N ILE A 145 7.06 4.98 12.12
CA ILE A 145 8.30 4.32 11.71
C ILE A 145 9.46 5.30 11.79
N ASP A 146 10.63 4.81 12.19
CA ASP A 146 11.83 5.62 12.23
C ASP A 146 12.32 6.01 10.81
N PRO A 147 13.04 7.16 10.67
CA PRO A 147 13.46 7.68 9.36
C PRO A 147 14.32 6.74 8.52
N ILE A 148 15.12 5.87 9.15
CA ILE A 148 15.99 4.91 8.43
C ILE A 148 15.12 3.83 7.81
N ALA A 149 14.20 3.24 8.60
CA ALA A 149 13.29 2.21 8.14
C ALA A 149 12.29 2.74 7.08
N ILE A 150 11.94 4.03 7.10
CA ILE A 150 11.15 4.65 6.01
C ILE A 150 11.89 4.52 4.68
N GLY A 151 13.21 4.74 4.65
CA GLY A 151 14.02 4.57 3.44
C GLY A 151 13.87 3.16 2.86
N GLU A 152 14.09 2.12 3.68
CA GLU A 152 13.95 0.73 3.26
C GLU A 152 12.56 0.38 2.74
N ILE A 153 11.50 0.89 3.38
CA ILE A 153 10.11 0.67 2.94
C ILE A 153 9.84 1.35 1.59
N LYS A 154 10.37 2.55 1.38
CA LYS A 154 10.27 3.28 0.11
C LYS A 154 10.92 2.50 -1.03
N ASP A 155 12.13 1.99 -0.80
CA ASP A 155 12.86 1.19 -1.78
C ASP A 155 12.10 -0.10 -2.12
N ASN A 156 11.54 -0.76 -1.11
CA ASN A 156 10.70 -1.94 -1.33
C ASN A 156 9.46 -1.60 -2.17
N ILE A 157 8.74 -0.52 -1.87
CA ILE A 157 7.56 -0.11 -2.65
C ILE A 157 7.93 0.18 -4.11
N ARG A 158 9.04 0.88 -4.36
CA ARG A 158 9.52 1.17 -5.73
C ARG A 158 9.85 -0.12 -6.48
N LYS A 159 10.61 -1.03 -5.88
CA LYS A 159 10.94 -2.34 -6.47
C LYS A 159 9.70 -3.16 -6.82
N LEU A 160 8.67 -3.14 -5.97
CA LEU A 160 7.42 -3.85 -6.26
C LEU A 160 6.74 -3.33 -7.53
N SER A 161 6.76 -2.04 -7.74
CA SER A 161 6.18 -1.43 -8.94
C SER A 161 7.07 -1.68 -10.17
N GLU A 162 8.36 -1.39 -10.08
CA GLU A 162 9.30 -1.44 -11.20
C GLU A 162 9.61 -2.88 -11.65
N ASP A 163 9.91 -3.78 -10.72
CA ASP A 163 10.37 -5.14 -11.03
C ASP A 163 9.21 -6.13 -11.22
N LYS A 164 8.10 -5.94 -10.50
CA LYS A 164 6.96 -6.86 -10.53
C LYS A 164 5.73 -6.33 -11.26
N GLY A 165 5.78 -5.08 -11.72
CA GLY A 165 4.67 -4.45 -12.41
C GLY A 165 3.44 -4.22 -11.52
N LEU A 166 3.61 -4.16 -10.18
CA LEU A 166 2.52 -3.95 -9.24
C LEU A 166 2.01 -2.50 -9.33
N GLY A 167 0.71 -2.31 -9.46
CA GLY A 167 0.10 -0.99 -9.30
C GLY A 167 -0.03 -0.66 -7.82
N VAL A 168 0.50 0.49 -7.38
CA VAL A 168 0.50 0.91 -5.98
C VAL A 168 -0.30 2.20 -5.81
N LEU A 169 -1.28 2.20 -4.92
CA LEU A 169 -1.92 3.41 -4.42
C LEU A 169 -1.47 3.64 -2.98
N ILE A 170 -0.86 4.79 -2.72
CA ILE A 170 -0.34 5.14 -1.40
C ILE A 170 -0.94 6.44 -0.88
N THR A 171 -1.29 6.49 0.39
CA THR A 171 -1.55 7.72 1.12
C THR A 171 -0.68 7.79 2.37
N ASP A 172 -0.26 9.00 2.73
CA ASP A 172 0.45 9.25 3.98
C ASP A 172 0.28 10.72 4.39
N HIS A 173 0.48 11.01 5.65
CA HIS A 173 0.46 12.39 6.16
C HIS A 173 1.83 13.09 5.97
N ASN A 174 2.85 12.37 5.51
CA ASN A 174 4.13 12.91 5.11
C ASN A 174 4.21 13.09 3.58
N PRO A 175 3.84 14.27 3.06
CA PRO A 175 3.80 14.50 1.62
C PRO A 175 5.16 14.37 0.96
N LYS A 176 6.24 14.74 1.66
CA LYS A 176 7.61 14.63 1.14
C LYS A 176 8.01 13.17 0.94
N ALA A 177 7.75 12.31 1.93
CA ALA A 177 8.03 10.88 1.81
C ALA A 177 7.21 10.26 0.67
N THR A 178 5.94 10.62 0.52
CA THR A 178 5.05 10.07 -0.51
C THR A 178 5.43 10.56 -1.90
N LEU A 179 5.55 11.86 -2.13
CA LEU A 179 5.88 12.41 -3.44
C LEU A 179 7.25 11.96 -3.95
N SER A 180 8.20 11.65 -3.05
CA SER A 180 9.52 11.16 -3.47
C SER A 180 9.53 9.76 -4.07
N ILE A 181 8.45 8.98 -3.91
CA ILE A 181 8.36 7.62 -4.45
C ILE A 181 7.20 7.43 -5.42
N THR A 182 6.36 8.43 -5.63
CA THR A 182 5.21 8.34 -6.53
C THR A 182 5.55 8.90 -7.91
N ASP A 183 5.02 8.27 -8.95
CA ASP A 183 5.15 8.73 -10.34
C ASP A 183 4.20 9.90 -10.60
N ARG A 184 2.98 9.79 -10.06
CA ARG A 184 1.96 10.83 -10.11
C ARG A 184 1.13 10.85 -8.82
N ALA A 185 0.46 11.96 -8.59
CA ALA A 185 -0.33 12.14 -7.39
C ALA A 185 -1.67 12.84 -7.67
N TYR A 186 -2.63 12.53 -6.81
CA TYR A 186 -3.91 13.22 -6.69
C TYR A 186 -3.95 13.94 -5.35
N VAL A 187 -4.37 15.20 -5.33
CA VAL A 187 -4.63 15.93 -4.09
C VAL A 187 -6.13 16.05 -3.90
N ILE A 188 -6.62 15.42 -2.84
CA ILE A 188 -8.03 15.44 -2.45
C ILE A 188 -8.25 16.47 -1.32
N PHE A 189 -9.30 17.26 -1.45
CA PHE A 189 -9.73 18.22 -0.46
C PHE A 189 -11.27 18.27 -0.44
N ASP A 190 -11.89 18.18 0.75
CA ASP A 190 -13.35 18.11 0.93
C ASP A 190 -14.01 17.07 0.02
N GLY A 191 -13.43 15.86 -0.06
CA GLY A 191 -13.95 14.75 -0.86
C GLY A 191 -13.85 14.94 -2.38
N LYS A 192 -13.10 15.93 -2.87
CA LYS A 192 -12.94 16.21 -4.32
C LYS A 192 -11.46 16.24 -4.70
N ILE A 193 -11.13 15.64 -5.83
CA ILE A 193 -9.80 15.80 -6.43
C ILE A 193 -9.67 17.25 -6.92
N LYS A 194 -8.69 17.97 -6.39
CA LYS A 194 -8.41 19.37 -6.75
C LYS A 194 -7.26 19.47 -7.75
N ILE A 195 -6.27 18.62 -7.60
CA ILE A 195 -5.04 18.63 -8.42
C ILE A 195 -4.70 17.19 -8.74
N GLN A 196 -4.17 17.00 -9.93
CA GLN A 196 -3.60 15.73 -10.37
C GLN A 196 -2.46 15.97 -11.37
N GLY A 197 -1.45 15.15 -11.34
CA GLY A 197 -0.33 15.26 -12.28
C GLY A 197 0.86 14.41 -11.85
N LYS A 198 1.98 14.58 -12.55
CA LYS A 198 3.25 13.99 -12.13
C LYS A 198 3.63 14.51 -10.75
N SER A 199 4.24 13.67 -9.93
CA SER A 199 4.57 14.04 -8.54
C SER A 199 5.45 15.29 -8.44
N ALA A 200 6.38 15.47 -9.39
CA ALA A 200 7.22 16.66 -9.47
C ALA A 200 6.40 17.94 -9.75
N ASP A 201 5.39 17.86 -10.61
CA ASP A 201 4.52 19.00 -10.95
C ASP A 201 3.60 19.34 -9.76
N VAL A 202 3.04 18.33 -9.10
CA VAL A 202 2.21 18.52 -7.90
C VAL A 202 3.02 19.14 -6.76
N ALA A 203 4.31 18.80 -6.60
CA ALA A 203 5.18 19.32 -5.56
C ALA A 203 5.41 20.85 -5.66
N VAL A 204 5.34 21.42 -6.86
CA VAL A 204 5.54 22.86 -7.10
C VAL A 204 4.24 23.61 -7.37
N ASP A 205 3.11 22.90 -7.49
CA ASP A 205 1.82 23.49 -7.80
C ASP A 205 1.37 24.47 -6.71
N PRO A 206 1.01 25.73 -7.07
CA PRO A 206 0.61 26.75 -6.10
C PRO A 206 -0.63 26.36 -5.28
N VAL A 207 -1.57 25.69 -5.89
CA VAL A 207 -2.83 25.26 -5.22
C VAL A 207 -2.53 24.10 -4.26
N ALA A 208 -1.65 23.15 -4.66
CA ALA A 208 -1.19 22.09 -3.75
C ALA A 208 -0.46 22.67 -2.53
N LYS A 209 0.39 23.68 -2.73
CA LYS A 209 1.09 24.38 -1.66
C LYS A 209 0.15 25.17 -0.76
N GLU A 210 -0.85 25.84 -1.32
CA GLU A 210 -1.83 26.61 -0.54
C GLU A 210 -2.69 25.73 0.36
N PHE A 211 -3.23 24.60 -0.18
CA PHE A 211 -4.22 23.80 0.52
C PHE A 211 -3.67 22.64 1.33
N TYR A 212 -2.42 22.18 1.05
CA TYR A 212 -1.92 20.97 1.69
C TYR A 212 -0.41 20.95 1.98
N LEU A 213 0.44 21.25 0.99
CA LEU A 213 1.88 21.04 1.14
C LEU A 213 2.57 22.11 2.03
N GLY A 214 2.01 23.32 2.06
CA GLY A 214 2.65 24.51 2.66
C GLY A 214 3.50 25.30 1.66
N LYS A 215 3.58 26.61 1.87
CA LYS A 215 4.22 27.55 0.92
C LYS A 215 5.70 27.24 0.68
N ASP A 216 6.41 26.81 1.73
CA ASP A 216 7.85 26.54 1.71
C ASP A 216 8.19 25.08 1.36
N PHE A 217 7.22 24.29 0.90
CA PHE A 217 7.42 22.89 0.55
C PHE A 217 8.44 22.73 -0.58
N GLN A 218 9.42 21.83 -0.36
CA GLN A 218 10.42 21.39 -1.34
C GLN A 218 10.54 19.87 -1.27
N LEU A 219 10.59 19.21 -2.44
CA LEU A 219 10.72 17.77 -2.59
C LEU A 219 12.15 17.31 -2.30
#